data_e5054fc7bd9ad6cd78ce0a02284243a0
#
_entry.id   e5054fc7bd9ad6cd78ce0a02284243a0
#
_cell.length_a   1.000
_cell.length_b   1.000
_cell.length_c   1.000
_cell.angle_alpha   90.00
_cell.angle_beta   90.00
_cell.angle_gamma   90.00
#
_symmetry.space_group_name_H-M   'P 1'
#
loop_
_entity.id
_entity.type
_entity.pdbx_description
1 polymer ?
#
loop_
_entity_poly.entity_id
_entity_poly.type
_entity_poly.pdbx_seq_one_letter_code
_entity_poly.pdbx_strand_id
1 'polypeptide(L)'
;MTAIAASGLRARMESLDLVANNVANASTGGYKADREFYSLYVAPEAQESDAPATMPVIERPWTDLSQGSVHPTGNPLDVALSGKGFFAVQGPAGPLYTRNGSFQLAADGRLTTADGYTVGAAGGAALTLQPARPVEILSDGTVRQDGTDIGQLQIVDFTSTAGLAKQGNNYFRVADPSVQPAPPAGTTVQQGKLEASNTGSAEAAVRLVSIMRQFEMLQKAVLIASEMSKQAIEQVARVG
;
A
#
# COMPACT_ATOMS: atom_id res chain seq x y z
N MET A 1 22.28 17.26 20.95
CA MET A 1 22.38 17.26 19.48
C MET A 1 22.37 15.86 18.86
N THR A 2 23.00 14.86 19.45
CA THR A 2 23.05 13.49 18.90
C THR A 2 21.68 12.79 18.83
N ALA A 3 20.78 12.99 19.79
CA ALA A 3 19.44 12.39 19.81
C ALA A 3 18.56 12.92 18.68
N ILE A 4 18.58 14.23 18.38
CA ILE A 4 17.82 14.86 17.30
C ILE A 4 18.31 14.35 15.94
N ALA A 5 19.63 14.25 15.76
CA ALA A 5 20.20 13.74 14.52
C ALA A 5 19.88 12.24 14.32
N ALA A 6 19.90 11.45 15.40
CA ALA A 6 19.54 10.04 15.36
C ALA A 6 18.05 9.82 15.01
N SER A 7 17.14 10.62 15.57
CA SER A 7 15.72 10.55 15.22
C SER A 7 15.46 10.96 13.76
N GLY A 8 16.15 12.00 13.27
CA GLY A 8 16.08 12.40 11.87
C GLY A 8 16.60 11.32 10.91
N LEU A 9 17.70 10.65 11.23
CA LEU A 9 18.21 9.52 10.47
C LEU A 9 17.22 8.35 10.45
N ARG A 10 16.63 8.00 11.61
CA ARG A 10 15.64 6.94 11.69
C ARG A 10 14.40 7.25 10.85
N ALA A 11 13.86 8.47 10.93
CA ALA A 11 12.74 8.88 10.10
C ALA A 11 13.07 8.78 8.59
N ARG A 12 14.31 9.11 8.19
CA ARG A 12 14.73 8.95 6.78
C ARG A 12 14.91 7.49 6.37
N MET A 13 15.35 6.61 7.26
CA MET A 13 15.38 5.17 6.98
C MET A 13 13.96 4.61 6.77
N GLU A 14 13.03 4.94 7.65
CA GLU A 14 11.62 4.54 7.50
C GLU A 14 11.02 5.08 6.18
N SER A 15 11.31 6.33 5.82
CA SER A 15 10.96 6.90 4.51
C SER A 15 11.56 6.13 3.34
N LEU A 16 12.83 5.75 3.42
CA LEU A 16 13.49 4.96 2.37
C LEU A 16 12.81 3.61 2.18
N ASP A 17 12.47 2.92 3.25
CA ASP A 17 11.79 1.64 3.21
C ASP A 17 10.42 1.75 2.53
N LEU A 18 9.63 2.77 2.89
CA LEU A 18 8.31 3.02 2.28
C LEU A 18 8.43 3.32 0.79
N VAL A 19 9.34 4.21 0.40
CA VAL A 19 9.50 4.59 -1.00
C VAL A 19 10.12 3.46 -1.81
N ALA A 20 11.06 2.69 -1.25
CA ALA A 20 11.61 1.50 -1.91
C ALA A 20 10.52 0.45 -2.18
N ASN A 21 9.61 0.24 -1.23
CA ASN A 21 8.45 -0.64 -1.40
C ASN A 21 7.52 -0.12 -2.50
N ASN A 22 7.23 1.19 -2.54
CA ASN A 22 6.42 1.81 -3.59
C ASN A 22 7.08 1.66 -4.98
N VAL A 23 8.40 1.84 -5.09
CA VAL A 23 9.15 1.64 -6.35
C VAL A 23 9.07 0.19 -6.81
N ALA A 24 9.31 -0.77 -5.91
CA ALA A 24 9.25 -2.20 -6.22
C ALA A 24 7.87 -2.63 -6.73
N ASN A 25 6.80 -1.96 -6.27
CA ASN A 25 5.42 -2.26 -6.62
C ASN A 25 4.78 -1.26 -7.60
N ALA A 26 5.57 -0.36 -8.20
CA ALA A 26 5.04 0.64 -9.15
C ALA A 26 4.42 0.01 -10.41
N SER A 27 4.85 -1.20 -10.79
CA SER A 27 4.27 -1.97 -11.91
C SER A 27 3.29 -3.04 -11.46
N THR A 28 2.99 -3.15 -10.16
CA THR A 28 2.09 -4.16 -9.64
C THR A 28 0.64 -3.69 -9.77
N GLY A 29 -0.20 -4.45 -10.46
CA GLY A 29 -1.62 -4.12 -10.66
C GLY A 29 -2.36 -3.99 -9.33
N GLY A 30 -3.18 -2.95 -9.18
CA GLY A 30 -3.97 -2.69 -7.98
C GLY A 30 -3.18 -2.32 -6.72
N TYR A 31 -1.86 -2.12 -6.83
CA TYR A 31 -1.05 -1.70 -5.69
C TYR A 31 -1.46 -0.31 -5.21
N LYS A 32 -1.47 -0.13 -3.90
CA LYS A 32 -1.75 1.13 -3.22
C LYS A 32 -0.52 1.62 -2.48
N ALA A 33 -0.06 2.82 -2.84
CA ALA A 33 1.16 3.40 -2.28
C ALA A 33 1.01 3.73 -0.80
N ASP A 34 2.08 3.48 -0.03
CA ASP A 34 2.17 3.99 1.32
C ASP A 34 2.79 5.38 1.30
N ARG A 35 2.21 6.26 2.10
CA ARG A 35 2.64 7.64 2.26
C ARG A 35 3.04 7.91 3.70
N GLU A 36 3.96 8.82 3.86
CA GLU A 36 4.46 9.27 5.14
C GLU A 36 3.63 10.42 5.69
N PHE A 37 3.38 10.40 6.98
CA PHE A 37 2.90 11.55 7.72
C PHE A 37 3.95 11.95 8.75
N TYR A 38 4.50 13.15 8.60
CA TYR A 38 5.47 13.70 9.55
C TYR A 38 4.74 14.52 10.58
N SER A 39 4.90 14.18 11.87
CA SER A 39 4.60 15.09 12.96
C SER A 39 5.88 15.74 13.48
N LEU A 40 5.76 16.94 13.97
CA LEU A 40 6.84 17.65 14.65
C LEU A 40 6.68 17.38 16.16
N TYR A 41 7.52 16.49 16.68
CA TYR A 41 7.60 16.28 18.11
C TYR A 41 8.48 17.36 18.74
N VAL A 42 7.93 18.09 19.72
CA VAL A 42 8.69 19.03 20.54
C VAL A 42 9.16 18.27 21.78
N ALA A 43 10.47 18.09 21.92
CA ALA A 43 11.03 17.44 23.10
C ALA A 43 10.65 18.24 24.36
N PRO A 44 10.21 17.59 25.47
CA PRO A 44 9.85 18.30 26.70
C PRO A 44 10.96 19.21 27.24
N GLU A 45 12.22 18.80 27.06
CA GLU A 45 13.39 19.58 27.46
C GLU A 45 13.63 20.84 26.61
N ALA A 46 13.00 20.92 25.42
CA ALA A 46 13.11 22.09 24.55
C ALA A 46 12.03 23.15 24.84
N GLN A 47 11.07 22.85 25.69
CA GLN A 47 10.04 23.82 26.13
C GLN A 47 10.60 24.90 27.05
N GLU A 48 11.78 24.69 27.64
CA GLU A 48 12.48 25.65 28.53
C GLU A 48 13.54 26.48 27.78
N SER A 49 13.79 26.23 26.49
CA SER A 49 14.78 26.96 25.70
C SER A 49 14.14 27.80 24.62
N ASP A 50 14.67 29.02 24.34
CA ASP A 50 14.21 29.96 23.34
C ASP A 50 14.31 29.44 21.86
N ALA A 51 14.84 28.23 21.66
CA ALA A 51 14.91 27.57 20.36
C ALA A 51 14.15 26.22 20.41
N PRO A 52 12.97 26.12 19.79
CA PRO A 52 12.23 24.87 19.75
C PRO A 52 13.01 23.81 18.96
N ALA A 53 13.58 22.82 19.66
CA ALA A 53 14.14 21.65 19.02
C ALA A 53 12.98 20.75 18.58
N THR A 54 12.50 20.96 17.35
CA THR A 54 11.47 20.11 16.73
C THR A 54 12.15 18.92 16.08
N MET A 55 11.67 17.71 16.39
CA MET A 55 12.12 16.46 15.75
C MET A 55 11.05 15.99 14.79
N PRO A 56 11.37 15.75 13.50
CA PRO A 56 10.46 15.05 12.63
C PRO A 56 10.35 13.58 13.07
N VAL A 57 9.16 13.14 13.37
CA VAL A 57 8.83 11.75 13.68
C VAL A 57 7.80 11.27 12.67
N ILE A 58 8.00 10.12 12.07
CA ILE A 58 6.95 9.46 11.27
C ILE A 58 5.98 8.83 12.28
N GLU A 59 4.79 9.41 12.42
CA GLU A 59 3.78 8.88 13.36
C GLU A 59 3.19 7.56 12.88
N ARG A 60 2.74 7.52 11.65
CA ARG A 60 2.24 6.30 11.00
C ARG A 60 2.31 6.45 9.49
N PRO A 61 2.80 5.45 8.76
CA PRO A 61 2.53 5.36 7.34
C PRO A 61 1.03 5.12 7.14
N TRP A 62 0.45 5.76 6.14
CA TRP A 62 -0.93 5.51 5.72
C TRP A 62 -0.95 5.07 4.27
N THR A 63 -1.90 4.21 3.91
CA THR A 63 -2.04 3.74 2.54
C THR A 63 -2.98 4.66 1.76
N ASP A 64 -2.49 5.19 0.65
CA ASP A 64 -3.29 5.98 -0.30
C ASP A 64 -4.15 5.01 -1.13
N LEU A 65 -5.44 4.96 -0.83
CA LEU A 65 -6.39 4.08 -1.52
C LEU A 65 -7.02 4.73 -2.76
N SER A 66 -6.53 5.89 -3.20
CA SER A 66 -6.98 6.51 -4.44
C SER A 66 -6.84 5.55 -5.63
N GLN A 67 -7.73 5.68 -6.58
CA GLN A 67 -7.75 4.82 -7.76
C GLN A 67 -6.54 5.09 -8.66
N GLY A 68 -5.87 4.02 -9.09
CA GLY A 68 -4.85 4.08 -10.12
C GLY A 68 -5.45 4.20 -11.53
N SER A 69 -4.60 4.42 -12.54
CA SER A 69 -5.06 4.42 -13.93
C SER A 69 -5.54 3.03 -14.34
N VAL A 70 -6.63 2.99 -15.11
CA VAL A 70 -7.18 1.73 -15.63
C VAL A 70 -6.75 1.54 -17.07
N HIS A 71 -6.14 0.40 -17.38
CA HIS A 71 -5.61 0.07 -18.70
C HIS A 71 -6.29 -1.17 -19.28
N PRO A 72 -6.64 -1.18 -20.58
CA PRO A 72 -7.17 -2.35 -21.25
C PRO A 72 -6.06 -3.40 -21.42
N THR A 73 -6.36 -4.66 -21.11
CA THR A 73 -5.47 -5.81 -21.31
C THR A 73 -5.97 -6.77 -22.38
N GLY A 74 -7.29 -6.77 -22.64
CA GLY A 74 -7.94 -7.70 -23.55
C GLY A 74 -8.10 -9.12 -23.01
N ASN A 75 -7.58 -9.44 -21.82
CA ASN A 75 -7.80 -10.73 -21.18
C ASN A 75 -9.18 -10.72 -20.49
N PRO A 76 -10.10 -11.65 -20.82
CA PRO A 76 -11.45 -11.67 -20.26
C PRO A 76 -11.51 -11.94 -18.75
N LEU A 77 -10.44 -12.48 -18.15
CA LEU A 77 -10.35 -12.72 -16.71
C LEU A 77 -9.71 -11.56 -15.94
N ASP A 78 -9.20 -10.55 -16.65
CA ASP A 78 -8.73 -9.31 -16.03
C ASP A 78 -9.91 -8.37 -15.77
N VAL A 79 -10.00 -7.86 -14.56
CA VAL A 79 -11.14 -7.09 -14.10
C VAL A 79 -10.67 -5.87 -13.31
N ALA A 80 -11.16 -4.69 -13.64
CA ALA A 80 -10.91 -3.49 -12.87
C ALA A 80 -12.19 -2.98 -12.20
N LEU A 81 -12.07 -2.39 -11.04
CA LEU A 81 -13.14 -1.63 -10.40
C LEU A 81 -13.05 -0.16 -10.82
N SER A 82 -14.17 0.44 -11.11
CA SER A 82 -14.31 1.89 -11.28
C SER A 82 -15.14 2.41 -10.11
N GLY A 83 -14.51 3.19 -9.23
CA GLY A 83 -15.08 3.63 -7.96
C GLY A 83 -14.39 3.01 -6.75
N LYS A 84 -14.99 3.15 -5.58
CA LYS A 84 -14.47 2.62 -4.31
C LYS A 84 -14.75 1.12 -4.16
N GLY A 85 -14.02 0.44 -3.29
CA GLY A 85 -14.25 -0.97 -2.95
C GLY A 85 -13.07 -1.87 -3.31
N PHE A 86 -13.21 -3.15 -3.02
CA PHE A 86 -12.18 -4.17 -3.18
C PHE A 86 -12.83 -5.49 -3.60
N PHE A 87 -12.12 -6.29 -4.36
CA PHE A 87 -12.47 -7.70 -4.52
C PHE A 87 -12.18 -8.44 -3.22
N ALA A 88 -13.14 -9.22 -2.75
CA ALA A 88 -12.93 -10.13 -1.63
C ALA A 88 -12.34 -11.44 -2.16
N VAL A 89 -11.31 -11.95 -1.51
CA VAL A 89 -10.69 -13.24 -1.83
C VAL A 89 -10.47 -14.04 -0.55
N GLN A 90 -10.46 -15.36 -0.68
CA GLN A 90 -10.28 -16.24 0.46
C GLN A 90 -8.80 -16.58 0.60
N GLY A 91 -8.14 -15.97 1.58
CA GLY A 91 -6.77 -16.28 1.96
C GLY A 91 -6.69 -17.42 2.99
N PRO A 92 -5.47 -17.89 3.32
CA PRO A 92 -5.26 -19.01 4.23
C PRO A 92 -5.69 -18.75 5.68
N ALA A 93 -5.66 -17.47 6.10
CA ALA A 93 -6.02 -17.05 7.46
C ALA A 93 -7.38 -16.30 7.51
N GLY A 94 -8.17 -16.35 6.45
CA GLY A 94 -9.46 -15.70 6.37
C GLY A 94 -9.59 -14.75 5.16
N PRO A 95 -10.64 -13.93 5.13
CA PRO A 95 -10.91 -13.07 4.00
C PRO A 95 -9.82 -12.00 3.84
N LEU A 96 -9.39 -11.81 2.60
CA LEU A 96 -8.48 -10.76 2.16
C LEU A 96 -9.18 -9.90 1.11
N TYR A 97 -8.69 -8.70 0.94
CA TYR A 97 -9.27 -7.70 0.04
C TYR A 97 -8.19 -7.16 -0.88
N THR A 98 -8.49 -7.02 -2.16
CA THR A 98 -7.51 -6.55 -3.15
C THR A 98 -8.14 -5.66 -4.21
N ARG A 99 -7.33 -4.77 -4.79
CA ARG A 99 -7.66 -4.02 -6.01
C ARG A 99 -7.11 -4.69 -7.27
N ASN A 100 -6.25 -5.70 -7.10
CA ASN A 100 -5.75 -6.45 -8.23
C ASN A 100 -6.81 -7.42 -8.74
N GLY A 101 -7.29 -7.20 -9.94
CA GLY A 101 -8.27 -8.05 -10.61
C GLY A 101 -7.65 -8.94 -11.69
N SER A 102 -6.35 -9.21 -11.64
CA SER A 102 -5.71 -10.19 -12.52
C SER A 102 -6.04 -11.59 -12.02
N PHE A 103 -7.14 -12.14 -12.53
CA PHE A 103 -7.63 -13.44 -12.12
C PHE A 103 -7.24 -14.53 -13.13
N GLN A 104 -7.24 -15.77 -12.65
CA GLN A 104 -6.96 -16.95 -13.46
C GLN A 104 -7.84 -18.11 -13.04
N LEU A 105 -7.98 -19.10 -13.93
CA LEU A 105 -8.70 -20.33 -13.61
C LEU A 105 -7.71 -21.36 -13.03
N ALA A 106 -8.03 -21.86 -11.86
CA ALA A 106 -7.35 -23.03 -11.31
C ALA A 106 -7.75 -24.32 -12.06
N ALA A 107 -7.01 -25.40 -11.85
CA ALA A 107 -7.26 -26.69 -12.52
C ALA A 107 -8.67 -27.25 -12.28
N ASP A 108 -9.28 -26.91 -11.14
CA ASP A 108 -10.66 -27.28 -10.78
C ASP A 108 -11.73 -26.30 -11.31
N GLY A 109 -11.33 -25.33 -12.11
CA GLY A 109 -12.21 -24.32 -12.70
C GLY A 109 -12.57 -23.15 -11.77
N ARG A 110 -12.06 -23.12 -10.55
CA ARG A 110 -12.31 -21.97 -9.65
C ARG A 110 -11.55 -20.75 -10.11
N LEU A 111 -12.19 -19.59 -9.96
CA LEU A 111 -11.55 -18.30 -10.19
C LEU A 111 -10.62 -17.97 -9.03
N THR A 112 -9.35 -17.73 -9.32
CA THR A 112 -8.31 -17.48 -8.31
C THR A 112 -7.46 -16.28 -8.67
N THR A 113 -6.77 -15.72 -7.69
CA THR A 113 -5.68 -14.75 -7.91
C THR A 113 -4.40 -15.47 -8.36
N ALA A 114 -3.39 -14.72 -8.79
CA ALA A 114 -2.08 -15.26 -9.14
C ALA A 114 -1.39 -16.02 -7.97
N ASP A 115 -1.72 -15.64 -6.73
CA ASP A 115 -1.23 -16.29 -5.51
C ASP A 115 -2.04 -17.54 -5.12
N GLY A 116 -3.07 -17.90 -5.92
CA GLY A 116 -3.91 -19.07 -5.70
C GLY A 116 -5.06 -18.85 -4.70
N TYR A 117 -5.33 -17.63 -4.28
CA TYR A 117 -6.47 -17.34 -3.40
C TYR A 117 -7.78 -17.33 -4.20
N THR A 118 -8.79 -18.04 -3.70
CA THR A 118 -10.09 -18.13 -4.37
C THR A 118 -10.82 -16.79 -4.33
N VAL A 119 -11.29 -16.32 -5.48
CA VAL A 119 -12.10 -15.11 -5.58
C VAL A 119 -13.46 -15.34 -4.93
N GLY A 120 -13.85 -14.45 -4.03
CA GLY A 120 -15.13 -14.53 -3.34
C GLY A 120 -16.30 -14.25 -4.27
N ALA A 121 -17.39 -14.97 -4.05
CA ALA A 121 -18.67 -14.70 -4.69
C ALA A 121 -19.69 -14.16 -3.69
N ALA A 122 -20.58 -13.31 -4.17
CA ALA A 122 -21.74 -12.89 -3.40
C ALA A 122 -22.58 -14.11 -3.03
N GLY A 123 -22.88 -14.25 -1.73
CA GLY A 123 -23.56 -15.45 -1.21
C GLY A 123 -22.64 -16.58 -0.77
N GLY A 124 -21.30 -16.41 -0.89
CA GLY A 124 -20.30 -17.33 -0.30
C GLY A 124 -19.98 -18.59 -1.11
N ALA A 125 -20.62 -18.83 -2.24
CA ALA A 125 -20.27 -19.93 -3.14
C ALA A 125 -19.01 -19.58 -3.96
N ALA A 126 -18.17 -20.57 -4.29
CA ALA A 126 -17.05 -20.36 -5.19
C ALA A 126 -17.52 -20.19 -6.64
N LEU A 127 -16.93 -19.23 -7.37
CA LEU A 127 -17.16 -19.08 -8.81
C LEU A 127 -16.37 -20.15 -9.55
N THR A 128 -17.09 -21.15 -10.06
CA THR A 128 -16.52 -22.25 -10.84
C THR A 128 -16.90 -22.10 -12.30
N LEU A 129 -15.90 -21.94 -13.15
CA LEU A 129 -16.03 -21.70 -14.57
C LEU A 129 -15.52 -22.91 -15.36
N GLN A 130 -16.10 -23.15 -16.53
CA GLN A 130 -15.63 -24.19 -17.42
C GLN A 130 -14.47 -23.67 -18.26
N PRO A 131 -13.30 -24.34 -18.24
CA PRO A 131 -12.20 -23.96 -19.12
C PRO A 131 -12.61 -23.97 -20.60
N ALA A 132 -12.01 -23.12 -21.40
CA ALA A 132 -12.26 -22.98 -22.84
C ALA A 132 -13.63 -22.44 -23.27
N ARG A 133 -14.51 -22.06 -22.33
CA ARG A 133 -15.72 -21.32 -22.65
C ARG A 133 -15.55 -19.83 -22.44
N PRO A 134 -16.16 -18.98 -23.29
CA PRO A 134 -16.10 -17.53 -23.10
C PRO A 134 -16.75 -17.12 -21.78
N VAL A 135 -16.09 -16.22 -21.08
CA VAL A 135 -16.56 -15.64 -19.81
C VAL A 135 -16.92 -14.20 -20.06
N GLU A 136 -18.11 -13.82 -19.65
CA GLU A 136 -18.59 -12.44 -19.65
C GLU A 136 -18.76 -11.98 -18.19
N ILE A 137 -18.21 -10.80 -17.88
CA ILE A 137 -18.36 -10.17 -16.54
C ILE A 137 -19.06 -8.84 -16.74
N LEU A 138 -20.26 -8.75 -16.19
CA LEU A 138 -21.11 -7.57 -16.32
C LEU A 138 -20.65 -6.44 -15.39
N SER A 139 -21.16 -5.25 -15.63
CA SER A 139 -20.79 -4.04 -14.85
C SER A 139 -21.19 -4.08 -13.38
N ASP A 140 -22.11 -4.94 -13.00
CA ASP A 140 -22.49 -5.22 -11.61
C ASP A 140 -21.65 -6.32 -10.93
N GLY A 141 -20.72 -6.93 -11.68
CA GLY A 141 -19.89 -8.05 -11.24
C GLY A 141 -20.51 -9.44 -11.45
N THR A 142 -21.65 -9.55 -12.10
CA THR A 142 -22.24 -10.84 -12.47
C THR A 142 -21.35 -11.55 -13.49
N VAL A 143 -20.98 -12.77 -13.21
CA VAL A 143 -20.14 -13.64 -14.05
C VAL A 143 -21.04 -14.60 -14.81
N ARG A 144 -20.88 -14.63 -16.11
CA ARG A 144 -21.73 -15.36 -17.06
C ARG A 144 -20.91 -16.27 -17.96
N GLN A 145 -21.41 -17.46 -18.24
CA GLN A 145 -20.89 -18.34 -19.29
C GLN A 145 -22.02 -18.86 -20.16
N ASP A 146 -21.85 -18.80 -21.45
CA ASP A 146 -22.86 -19.25 -22.43
C ASP A 146 -24.28 -18.67 -22.16
N GLY A 147 -24.34 -17.41 -21.71
CA GLY A 147 -25.59 -16.74 -21.38
C GLY A 147 -26.21 -17.14 -20.03
N THR A 148 -25.56 -18.04 -19.27
CA THR A 148 -26.03 -18.46 -17.95
C THR A 148 -25.25 -17.74 -16.85
N ASP A 149 -25.95 -17.20 -15.86
CA ASP A 149 -25.33 -16.56 -14.68
C ASP A 149 -24.74 -17.65 -13.77
N ILE A 150 -23.43 -17.60 -13.59
CA ILE A 150 -22.69 -18.53 -12.72
C ILE A 150 -22.67 -18.02 -11.28
N GLY A 151 -22.62 -16.72 -11.11
CA GLY A 151 -22.59 -16.03 -9.81
C GLY A 151 -22.15 -14.58 -9.96
N GLN A 152 -21.90 -13.92 -8.84
CA GLN A 152 -21.47 -12.52 -8.83
C GLN A 152 -20.20 -12.37 -8.01
N LEU A 153 -19.24 -11.60 -8.51
CA LEU A 153 -18.02 -11.24 -7.78
C LEU A 153 -18.38 -10.56 -6.44
N GLN A 154 -17.76 -10.97 -5.37
CA GLN A 154 -17.91 -10.31 -4.09
C GLN A 154 -17.04 -9.06 -4.06
N ILE A 155 -17.69 -7.91 -4.17
CA ILE A 155 -17.07 -6.59 -4.06
C ILE A 155 -17.56 -5.94 -2.79
N VAL A 156 -16.64 -5.39 -2.01
CA VAL A 156 -16.94 -4.75 -0.74
C VAL A 156 -16.27 -3.39 -0.64
N ASP A 157 -16.88 -2.49 0.09
CA ASP A 157 -16.29 -1.22 0.51
C ASP A 157 -16.25 -1.15 2.04
N PHE A 158 -15.50 -0.20 2.57
CA PHE A 158 -15.34 0.00 4.00
C PHE A 158 -15.69 1.42 4.38
N THR A 159 -16.49 1.58 5.42
CA THR A 159 -16.85 2.91 5.95
C THR A 159 -15.65 3.69 6.48
N SER A 160 -14.64 2.96 6.97
CA SER A 160 -13.36 3.51 7.39
C SER A 160 -12.22 2.61 6.90
N THR A 161 -11.30 3.19 6.16
CA THR A 161 -10.10 2.47 5.68
C THR A 161 -8.97 2.45 6.70
N ALA A 162 -9.09 3.22 7.79
CA ALA A 162 -8.11 3.25 8.88
C ALA A 162 -7.97 1.91 9.62
N GLY A 163 -9.00 1.06 9.57
CA GLY A 163 -9.00 -0.28 10.14
C GLY A 163 -8.47 -1.38 9.21
N LEU A 164 -8.02 -1.02 8.00
CA LEU A 164 -7.39 -1.95 7.07
C LEU A 164 -5.87 -1.98 7.28
N ALA A 165 -5.30 -3.16 7.34
CA ALA A 165 -3.86 -3.38 7.33
C ALA A 165 -3.44 -4.10 6.06
N LYS A 166 -2.33 -3.68 5.47
CA LYS A 166 -1.72 -4.40 4.35
C LYS A 166 -1.26 -5.78 4.80
N GLN A 167 -1.45 -6.75 3.92
CA GLN A 167 -0.92 -8.10 4.05
C GLN A 167 -0.22 -8.48 2.73
N GLY A 168 1.10 -8.50 2.76
CA GLY A 168 1.89 -8.61 1.54
C GLY A 168 1.77 -7.36 0.66
N ASN A 169 2.00 -7.52 -0.64
CA ASN A 169 2.13 -6.38 -1.55
C ASN A 169 0.79 -5.82 -2.05
N ASN A 170 -0.25 -6.64 -2.13
CA ASN A 170 -1.49 -6.34 -2.87
C ASN A 170 -2.77 -6.61 -2.12
N TYR A 171 -2.68 -7.15 -0.90
CA TYR A 171 -3.85 -7.51 -0.12
C TYR A 171 -4.01 -6.63 1.10
N PHE A 172 -5.25 -6.55 1.56
CA PHE A 172 -5.64 -5.91 2.79
C PHE A 172 -6.41 -6.89 3.66
N ARG A 173 -6.27 -6.77 4.96
CA ARG A 173 -7.10 -7.46 5.94
C ARG A 173 -7.74 -6.46 6.88
N VAL A 174 -8.88 -6.79 7.41
CA VAL A 174 -9.49 -6.02 8.49
C VAL A 174 -8.67 -6.26 9.75
N ALA A 175 -8.06 -5.20 10.27
CA ALA A 175 -7.28 -5.24 11.53
C ALA A 175 -8.12 -4.80 12.72
N ASP A 176 -9.11 -3.93 12.50
CA ASP A 176 -10.04 -3.47 13.52
C ASP A 176 -11.40 -4.17 13.35
N PRO A 177 -11.83 -5.02 14.30
CA PRO A 177 -13.10 -5.74 14.21
C PRO A 177 -14.35 -4.85 14.13
N SER A 178 -14.23 -3.56 14.47
CA SER A 178 -15.34 -2.60 14.33
C SER A 178 -15.61 -2.21 12.87
N VAL A 179 -14.64 -2.42 11.99
CA VAL A 179 -14.76 -2.12 10.56
C VAL A 179 -15.39 -3.32 9.85
N GLN A 180 -16.61 -3.14 9.36
CA GLN A 180 -17.34 -4.17 8.65
C GLN A 180 -17.32 -3.89 7.14
N PRO A 181 -17.13 -4.93 6.30
CA PRO A 181 -17.32 -4.81 4.87
C PRO A 181 -18.79 -4.56 4.54
N ALA A 182 -19.06 -3.63 3.64
CA ALA A 182 -20.40 -3.29 3.16
C ALA A 182 -20.44 -3.34 1.63
N PRO A 183 -21.61 -3.52 1.02
CA PRO A 183 -21.73 -3.40 -0.43
C PRO A 183 -21.27 -2.02 -0.90
N PRO A 184 -20.48 -1.93 -2.00
CA PRO A 184 -19.99 -0.65 -2.48
C PRO A 184 -21.13 0.17 -3.10
N ALA A 185 -21.10 1.49 -2.89
CA ALA A 185 -22.04 2.41 -3.52
C ALA A 185 -21.42 2.99 -4.81
N GLY A 186 -22.07 2.76 -5.95
CA GLY A 186 -21.71 3.37 -7.23
C GLY A 186 -20.42 2.82 -7.87
N THR A 187 -19.98 1.63 -7.48
CA THR A 187 -18.83 0.95 -8.07
C THR A 187 -19.28 0.09 -9.25
N THR A 188 -18.53 0.17 -10.34
CA THR A 188 -18.77 -0.64 -11.54
C THR A 188 -17.56 -1.50 -11.85
N VAL A 189 -17.84 -2.65 -12.44
CA VAL A 189 -16.86 -3.64 -12.87
C VAL A 189 -16.56 -3.45 -14.37
N GLN A 190 -15.30 -3.49 -14.73
CA GLN A 190 -14.85 -3.35 -16.12
C GLN A 190 -14.01 -4.57 -16.51
N GLN A 191 -14.58 -5.44 -17.32
CA GLN A 191 -13.90 -6.62 -17.87
C GLN A 191 -12.81 -6.24 -18.87
N GLY A 192 -11.77 -7.05 -18.99
CA GLY A 192 -10.66 -6.86 -19.93
C GLY A 192 -9.76 -5.68 -19.60
N LYS A 193 -9.78 -5.23 -18.34
CA LYS A 193 -8.99 -4.11 -17.85
C LYS A 193 -8.37 -4.43 -16.50
N LEU A 194 -7.24 -3.77 -16.21
CA LEU A 194 -6.59 -3.80 -14.90
C LEU A 194 -6.35 -2.40 -14.38
N GLU A 195 -6.47 -2.26 -13.09
CA GLU A 195 -6.05 -1.06 -12.37
C GLU A 195 -4.53 -1.13 -12.14
N ALA A 196 -3.79 -0.12 -12.61
CA ALA A 196 -2.37 0.01 -12.33
C ALA A 196 -2.14 0.46 -10.88
N SER A 197 -0.88 0.38 -10.44
CA SER A 197 -0.44 1.03 -9.20
C SER A 197 -0.81 2.53 -9.21
N ASN A 198 -1.19 3.08 -8.05
CA ASN A 198 -1.41 4.52 -7.90
C ASN A 198 -0.13 5.30 -7.61
N THR A 199 1.04 4.66 -7.72
CA THR A 199 2.35 5.32 -7.68
C THR A 199 3.01 5.24 -9.05
N GLY A 200 3.47 6.39 -9.56
CA GLY A 200 4.26 6.45 -10.80
C GLY A 200 5.70 5.98 -10.55
N SER A 201 6.20 5.05 -11.37
CA SER A 201 7.56 4.54 -11.22
C SER A 201 8.64 5.63 -11.29
N ALA A 202 8.48 6.58 -12.20
CA ALA A 202 9.41 7.71 -12.34
C ALA A 202 9.38 8.64 -11.11
N GLU A 203 8.19 9.00 -10.64
CA GLU A 203 8.01 9.85 -9.46
C GLU A 203 8.59 9.18 -8.21
N ALA A 204 8.28 7.91 -8.00
CA ALA A 204 8.79 7.13 -6.87
C ALA A 204 10.32 7.00 -6.91
N ALA A 205 10.92 6.81 -8.10
CA ALA A 205 12.37 6.74 -8.26
C ALA A 205 13.05 8.08 -7.95
N VAL A 206 12.51 9.20 -8.44
CA VAL A 206 13.02 10.54 -8.11
C VAL A 206 12.94 10.82 -6.62
N ARG A 207 11.84 10.45 -5.98
CA ARG A 207 11.66 10.59 -4.53
C ARG A 207 12.68 9.74 -3.76
N LEU A 208 12.91 8.49 -4.17
CA LEU A 208 13.92 7.62 -3.59
C LEU A 208 15.31 8.26 -3.59
N VAL A 209 15.74 8.76 -4.75
CA VAL A 209 17.05 9.43 -4.88
C VAL A 209 17.12 10.68 -4.00
N SER A 210 16.04 11.44 -3.92
CA SER A 210 15.99 12.64 -3.06
C SER A 210 16.16 12.29 -1.58
N ILE A 211 15.47 11.25 -1.10
CA ILE A 211 15.56 10.80 0.30
C ILE A 211 16.96 10.23 0.58
N MET A 212 17.54 9.45 -0.34
CA MET A 212 18.92 8.95 -0.21
C MET A 212 19.94 10.09 -0.05
N ARG A 213 19.82 11.14 -0.86
CA ARG A 213 20.71 12.32 -0.74
C ARG A 213 20.53 13.04 0.61
N GLN A 214 19.29 13.17 1.07
CA GLN A 214 19.02 13.77 2.39
C GLN A 214 19.60 12.91 3.53
N PHE A 215 19.50 11.59 3.43
CA PHE A 215 20.09 10.66 4.38
C PHE A 215 21.63 10.79 4.42
N GLU A 216 22.29 10.81 3.27
CA GLU A 216 23.75 11.03 3.17
C GLU A 216 24.18 12.38 3.77
N MET A 217 23.44 13.44 3.52
CA MET A 217 23.72 14.76 4.08
C MET A 217 23.59 14.75 5.62
N LEU A 218 22.56 14.08 6.17
CA LEU A 218 22.39 13.94 7.59
C LEU A 218 23.50 13.10 8.24
N GLN A 219 23.91 12.01 7.59
CA GLN A 219 25.05 11.21 8.08
C GLN A 219 26.34 12.04 8.15
N LYS A 220 26.65 12.82 7.11
CA LYS A 220 27.81 13.72 7.10
C LYS A 220 27.74 14.79 8.21
N ALA A 221 26.56 15.36 8.42
CA ALA A 221 26.35 16.35 9.46
C ALA A 221 26.58 15.76 10.88
N VAL A 222 26.11 14.51 11.11
CA VAL A 222 26.34 13.80 12.38
C VAL A 222 27.82 13.51 12.60
N LEU A 223 28.54 13.07 11.55
CA LEU A 223 29.98 12.82 11.64
C LEU A 223 30.75 14.10 11.99
N ILE A 224 30.48 15.22 11.28
CA ILE A 224 31.11 16.51 11.54
C ILE A 224 30.81 16.99 12.99
N ALA A 225 29.57 16.90 13.43
CA ALA A 225 29.18 17.29 14.79
C ALA A 225 29.88 16.44 15.86
N SER A 226 30.06 15.13 15.62
CA SER A 226 30.80 14.22 16.49
C SER A 226 32.28 14.59 16.57
N GLU A 227 32.89 14.92 15.45
CA GLU A 227 34.30 15.33 15.37
C GLU A 227 34.56 16.66 16.06
N MET A 228 33.69 17.65 15.85
CA MET A 228 33.74 18.93 16.56
C MET A 228 33.59 18.73 18.08
N SER A 229 32.69 17.87 18.53
CA SER A 229 32.52 17.58 19.96
C SER A 229 33.79 16.93 20.56
N LYS A 230 34.41 16.02 19.83
CA LYS A 230 35.67 15.37 20.25
C LYS A 230 36.79 16.38 20.34
N GLN A 231 36.97 17.25 19.35
CA GLN A 231 37.98 18.32 19.35
C GLN A 231 37.77 19.32 20.48
N ALA A 232 36.51 19.69 20.78
CA ALA A 232 36.18 20.57 21.91
C ALA A 232 36.57 19.92 23.26
N ILE A 233 36.32 18.64 23.46
CA ILE A 233 36.72 17.90 24.69
C ILE A 233 38.24 17.81 24.80
N GLU A 234 38.94 17.53 23.69
CA GLU A 234 40.41 17.46 23.69
C GLU A 234 41.06 18.83 24.00
N GLN A 235 40.48 19.94 23.49
CA GLN A 235 40.96 21.27 23.80
C GLN A 235 40.76 21.65 25.26
N VAL A 236 39.58 21.34 25.85
CA VAL A 236 39.31 21.58 27.27
C VAL A 236 40.25 20.74 28.16
N ALA A 237 40.54 19.50 27.81
CA ALA A 237 41.45 18.62 28.54
C ALA A 237 42.92 19.04 28.46
N ARG A 238 43.32 19.89 27.51
CA ARG A 238 44.68 20.41 27.38
C ARG A 238 44.93 21.71 28.15
N VAL A 239 43.89 22.42 28.55
CA VAL A 239 43.98 23.72 29.24
C VAL A 239 43.76 23.60 30.77
N GLY A 240 43.32 22.47 31.27
CA GLY A 240 43.21 22.13 32.69
C GLY A 240 44.32 21.18 33.12
#